data_00d9e7b7846901207d80c75b9816e7a9
#
_entry.id   00d9e7b7846901207d80c75b9816e7a9
#
_cell.length_a   1.000
_cell.length_b   1.000
_cell.length_c   1.000
_cell.angle_alpha   90.00
_cell.angle_beta   90.00
_cell.angle_gamma   90.00
#
_symmetry.space_group_name_H-M   'P 1'
#
loop_
_entity.id
_entity.type
_entity.pdbx_description
1 polymer ?
#
loop_
_entity_poly.entity_id
_entity_poly.type
_entity_poly.pdbx_seq_one_letter_code
_entity_poly.pdbx_strand_id
1 'polypeptide(L)'
;VSVAAVDPVARLLQQTVYTPVRQGSAVAETVARLGRAIGMGLLRPGDRMPSGGPLAGALGISPVTLRSALAILRSAGLVETRRGRGGGTFVSADGAAAGLLEVGPLPSEDDLRDLVDFRRVVEGGAAWLAAERATPEQVAYLGALVEEMAEIRSFDPWSERDALFHLILADASGSRRLVEQVAAARAEVYRLARLGSVPRPVLELADREHGEVLRAVAARRPARARDAMIRHVVSTGALWLGLGRVADVKAASKPKAEGGR
;
A
#
# COMPACT_ATOMS: atom_id res chain seq x y z
N VAL A 1 -29.43 -10.69 16.84
CA VAL A 1 -28.07 -10.37 17.29
C VAL A 1 -27.39 -9.67 16.13
N SER A 2 -27.30 -8.33 16.20
CA SER A 2 -26.61 -7.50 15.20
C SER A 2 -25.12 -7.86 15.24
N VAL A 3 -24.61 -8.46 14.19
CA VAL A 3 -23.16 -8.59 13.98
C VAL A 3 -22.68 -7.17 13.68
N ALA A 4 -22.01 -6.54 14.64
CA ALA A 4 -21.37 -5.24 14.40
C ALA A 4 -20.49 -5.39 13.15
N ALA A 5 -20.70 -4.54 12.16
CA ALA A 5 -19.92 -4.52 10.94
C ALA A 5 -18.46 -4.27 11.34
N VAL A 6 -17.60 -5.26 11.14
CA VAL A 6 -16.16 -5.13 11.43
C VAL A 6 -15.61 -4.10 10.44
N ASP A 7 -14.95 -3.06 10.95
CA ASP A 7 -14.29 -2.05 10.14
C ASP A 7 -13.38 -2.74 9.10
N PRO A 8 -13.58 -2.50 7.79
CA PRO A 8 -12.80 -3.13 6.73
C PRO A 8 -11.29 -2.91 6.89
N VAL A 9 -10.86 -1.74 7.40
CA VAL A 9 -9.45 -1.44 7.65
C VAL A 9 -8.91 -2.27 8.81
N ALA A 10 -9.66 -2.40 9.90
CA ALA A 10 -9.29 -3.25 11.03
C ALA A 10 -9.12 -4.72 10.60
N ARG A 11 -10.02 -5.20 9.73
CA ARG A 11 -9.91 -6.54 9.14
C ARG A 11 -8.65 -6.69 8.28
N LEU A 12 -8.35 -5.73 7.41
CA LEU A 12 -7.14 -5.73 6.59
C LEU A 12 -5.88 -5.75 7.45
N LEU A 13 -5.80 -4.93 8.49
CA LEU A 13 -4.67 -4.94 9.42
C LEU A 13 -4.46 -6.32 10.04
N GLN A 14 -5.53 -7.01 10.45
CA GLN A 14 -5.44 -8.37 10.99
C GLN A 14 -4.98 -9.39 9.96
N GLN A 15 -5.33 -9.21 8.71
CA GLN A 15 -4.99 -10.18 7.65
C GLN A 15 -3.60 -9.95 7.04
N THR A 16 -3.10 -8.71 6.99
CA THR A 16 -1.87 -8.37 6.27
C THR A 16 -0.74 -7.92 7.18
N VAL A 17 -1.05 -7.12 8.19
CA VAL A 17 -0.04 -6.49 9.05
C VAL A 17 0.21 -7.31 10.30
N TYR A 18 -0.86 -7.74 10.99
CA TYR A 18 -0.78 -8.48 12.27
C TYR A 18 -0.89 -9.99 12.07
N THR A 19 -0.21 -10.52 11.05
CA THR A 19 -0.10 -11.97 10.81
C THR A 19 1.26 -12.49 11.26
N PRO A 20 1.40 -13.81 11.57
CA PRO A 20 2.68 -14.39 11.94
C PRO A 20 3.78 -14.12 10.91
N VAL A 21 4.95 -13.69 11.39
CA VAL A 21 6.15 -13.45 10.57
C VAL A 21 6.79 -14.80 10.21
N ARG A 22 7.00 -15.04 8.93
CA ARG A 22 7.60 -16.28 8.41
C ARG A 22 9.04 -16.01 7.97
N GLN A 23 9.96 -16.84 8.44
CA GLN A 23 11.38 -17.02 8.11
C GLN A 23 12.18 -15.82 7.56
N GLY A 24 13.35 -15.60 8.17
CA GLY A 24 14.29 -14.51 7.95
C GLY A 24 14.62 -13.86 9.29
N SER A 25 15.28 -12.71 9.31
CA SER A 25 15.34 -11.93 10.55
C SER A 25 13.94 -11.45 10.90
N ALA A 26 13.32 -12.05 11.91
CA ALA A 26 11.98 -11.68 12.37
C ALA A 26 11.86 -10.18 12.72
N VAL A 27 12.98 -9.56 13.12
CA VAL A 27 13.06 -8.11 13.32
C VAL A 27 12.90 -7.36 12.00
N ALA A 28 13.69 -7.72 10.97
CA ALA A 28 13.65 -7.04 9.67
C ALA A 28 12.30 -7.19 9.01
N GLU A 29 11.71 -8.39 9.03
CA GLU A 29 10.37 -8.63 8.47
C GLU A 29 9.28 -7.81 9.20
N THR A 30 9.38 -7.72 10.54
CA THR A 30 8.45 -6.91 11.33
C THR A 30 8.58 -5.41 10.98
N VAL A 31 9.81 -4.91 10.88
CA VAL A 31 10.09 -3.52 10.48
C VAL A 31 9.51 -3.25 9.09
N ALA A 32 9.80 -4.12 8.11
CA ALA A 32 9.32 -3.96 6.76
C ALA A 32 7.79 -3.99 6.67
N ARG A 33 7.13 -4.90 7.40
CA ARG A 33 5.67 -5.04 7.40
C ARG A 33 4.96 -3.85 8.03
N LEU A 34 5.39 -3.42 9.22
CA LEU A 34 4.81 -2.27 9.89
C LEU A 34 5.13 -0.97 9.13
N GLY A 35 6.35 -0.84 8.61
CA GLY A 35 6.75 0.30 7.78
C GLY A 35 5.92 0.44 6.52
N ARG A 36 5.65 -0.68 5.81
CA ARG A 36 4.73 -0.68 4.65
C ARG A 36 3.31 -0.26 5.03
N ALA A 37 2.78 -0.78 6.16
CA ALA A 37 1.44 -0.42 6.61
C ALA A 37 1.31 1.08 6.94
N ILE A 38 2.34 1.66 7.54
CA ILE A 38 2.42 3.11 7.79
C ILE A 38 2.55 3.87 6.48
N GLY A 39 3.45 3.44 5.59
CA GLY A 39 3.66 4.07 4.29
C GLY A 39 2.43 4.08 3.40
N MET A 40 1.61 3.04 3.45
CA MET A 40 0.34 2.94 2.70
C MET A 40 -0.84 3.62 3.40
N GLY A 41 -0.65 4.26 4.57
CA GLY A 41 -1.74 4.88 5.34
C GLY A 41 -2.72 3.89 5.99
N LEU A 42 -2.43 2.59 6.02
CA LEU A 42 -3.23 1.60 6.78
C LEU A 42 -3.10 1.81 8.29
N LEU A 43 -1.91 2.25 8.72
CA LEU A 43 -1.63 2.78 10.05
C LEU A 43 -1.36 4.27 9.88
N ARG A 44 -2.30 5.10 10.33
CA ARG A 44 -2.29 6.55 10.12
C ARG A 44 -1.51 7.29 11.19
N PRO A 45 -0.97 8.47 10.89
CA PRO A 45 -0.40 9.35 11.91
C PRO A 45 -1.34 9.53 13.10
N GLY A 46 -0.81 9.31 14.30
CA GLY A 46 -1.59 9.34 15.54
C GLY A 46 -2.27 8.05 15.94
N ASP A 47 -2.35 7.05 15.06
CA ASP A 47 -2.94 5.76 15.40
C ASP A 47 -2.15 5.09 16.51
N ARG A 48 -2.89 4.54 17.50
CA ARG A 48 -2.31 3.76 18.59
C ARG A 48 -2.16 2.31 18.14
N MET A 49 -0.93 1.82 18.13
CA MET A 49 -0.65 0.41 17.88
C MET A 49 -1.16 -0.48 19.04
N PRO A 50 -1.52 -1.74 18.78
CA PRO A 50 -1.82 -2.69 19.84
C PRO A 50 -0.68 -2.76 20.86
N SER A 51 -0.99 -3.02 22.12
CA SER A 51 0.02 -3.15 23.18
C SER A 51 0.99 -4.30 22.90
N GLY A 52 2.20 -4.21 23.43
CA GLY A 52 3.32 -5.08 23.04
C GLY A 52 3.04 -6.58 23.11
N GLY A 53 2.33 -7.08 24.12
CA GLY A 53 1.99 -8.50 24.23
C GLY A 53 1.03 -8.97 23.13
N PRO A 54 -0.15 -8.38 22.99
CA PRO A 54 -1.07 -8.68 21.90
C PRO A 54 -0.46 -8.52 20.50
N LEU A 55 0.34 -7.48 20.25
CA LEU A 55 0.99 -7.28 18.97
C LEU A 55 2.04 -8.35 18.69
N ALA A 56 2.87 -8.71 19.67
CA ALA A 56 3.85 -9.79 19.52
C ALA A 56 3.15 -11.13 19.24
N GLY A 57 2.05 -11.41 19.95
CA GLY A 57 1.23 -12.61 19.72
C GLY A 57 0.64 -12.64 18.32
N ALA A 58 0.06 -11.54 17.83
CA ALA A 58 -0.50 -11.45 16.49
C ALA A 58 0.55 -11.65 15.40
N LEU A 59 1.77 -11.12 15.61
CA LEU A 59 2.89 -11.29 14.68
C LEU A 59 3.61 -12.64 14.82
N GLY A 60 3.29 -13.45 15.84
CA GLY A 60 3.95 -14.73 16.11
C GLY A 60 5.43 -14.60 16.47
N ILE A 61 5.82 -13.50 17.13
CA ILE A 61 7.22 -13.20 17.49
C ILE A 61 7.38 -13.00 19.00
N SER A 62 8.61 -13.07 19.48
CA SER A 62 8.91 -12.79 20.89
C SER A 62 8.73 -11.30 21.22
N PRO A 63 8.38 -10.95 22.48
CA PRO A 63 8.35 -9.55 22.91
C PRO A 63 9.70 -8.83 22.76
N VAL A 64 10.80 -9.56 22.79
CA VAL A 64 12.15 -9.01 22.56
C VAL A 64 12.31 -8.61 21.10
N THR A 65 11.94 -9.49 20.18
CA THR A 65 11.93 -9.22 18.73
C THR A 65 11.08 -8.01 18.40
N LEU A 66 9.87 -7.93 18.96
CA LEU A 66 9.00 -6.77 18.75
C LEU A 66 9.64 -5.48 19.27
N ARG A 67 10.24 -5.49 20.47
CA ARG A 67 10.91 -4.30 21.01
C ARG A 67 12.05 -3.83 20.11
N SER A 68 12.84 -4.74 19.55
CA SER A 68 13.92 -4.43 18.61
C SER A 68 13.35 -3.80 17.32
N ALA A 69 12.31 -4.37 16.75
CA ALA A 69 11.65 -3.83 15.56
C ALA A 69 11.07 -2.43 15.82
N LEU A 70 10.35 -2.25 16.93
CA LEU A 70 9.80 -0.94 17.32
C LEU A 70 10.89 0.09 17.64
N ALA A 71 12.06 -0.33 18.13
CA ALA A 71 13.20 0.56 18.32
C ALA A 71 13.74 1.08 16.98
N ILE A 72 13.86 0.22 15.97
CA ILE A 72 14.27 0.60 14.61
C ILE A 72 13.24 1.56 14.01
N LEU A 73 11.95 1.22 14.05
CA LEU A 73 10.88 2.09 13.53
C LEU A 73 10.86 3.45 14.21
N ARG A 74 11.18 3.50 15.51
CA ARG A 74 11.28 4.76 16.25
C ARG A 74 12.51 5.57 15.87
N SER A 75 13.69 4.93 15.72
CA SER A 75 14.89 5.60 15.22
C SER A 75 14.69 6.19 13.84
N ALA A 76 13.84 5.55 13.08
CA ALA A 76 13.43 5.97 11.76
C ALA A 76 12.31 7.03 11.74
N GLY A 77 11.82 7.46 12.89
CA GLY A 77 10.76 8.46 12.98
C GLY A 77 9.35 7.96 12.60
N LEU A 78 9.17 6.65 12.33
CA LEU A 78 7.90 6.08 11.93
C LEU A 78 6.91 5.93 13.07
N VAL A 79 7.42 5.66 14.27
CA VAL A 79 6.59 5.51 15.48
C VAL A 79 7.21 6.26 16.64
N GLU A 80 6.37 6.65 17.59
CA GLU A 80 6.79 7.25 18.85
C GLU A 80 6.22 6.48 20.04
N THR A 81 6.88 6.60 21.19
CA THR A 81 6.39 6.00 22.44
C THR A 81 6.01 7.10 23.42
N ARG A 82 4.76 7.09 23.86
CA ARG A 82 4.25 7.98 24.91
C ARG A 82 4.17 7.21 26.23
N ARG A 83 4.67 7.82 27.32
CA ARG A 83 4.65 7.24 28.67
C ARG A 83 3.42 7.69 29.46
N GLY A 84 3.08 6.96 30.53
CA GLY A 84 2.03 7.33 31.47
C GLY A 84 0.66 6.76 31.15
N ARG A 85 -0.38 7.32 31.86
CA ARG A 85 -1.77 6.90 31.67
C ARG A 85 -2.23 7.25 30.25
N GLY A 86 -2.62 6.23 29.47
CA GLY A 86 -2.89 6.41 28.03
C GLY A 86 -1.67 6.27 27.14
N GLY A 87 -0.48 5.96 27.70
CA GLY A 87 0.73 5.70 26.93
C GLY A 87 0.62 4.50 25.97
N GLY A 88 1.65 4.33 25.16
CA GLY A 88 1.71 3.28 24.14
C GLY A 88 2.66 3.63 23.00
N THR A 89 2.65 2.82 21.96
CA THR A 89 3.31 3.13 20.70
C THR A 89 2.29 3.71 19.73
N PHE A 90 2.63 4.83 19.13
CA PHE A 90 1.79 5.56 18.18
C PHE A 90 2.55 5.76 16.88
N VAL A 91 1.84 5.82 15.77
CA VAL A 91 2.41 6.25 14.50
C VAL A 91 2.76 7.73 14.61
N SER A 92 3.98 8.10 14.24
CA SER A 92 4.44 9.50 14.32
C SER A 92 3.65 10.39 13.36
N ALA A 93 3.53 11.67 13.69
CA ALA A 93 2.90 12.67 12.80
C ALA A 93 3.61 12.73 11.44
N ASP A 94 4.93 12.58 11.44
CA ASP A 94 5.78 12.55 10.24
C ASP A 94 6.02 11.13 9.71
N GLY A 95 5.34 10.13 10.28
CA GLY A 95 5.57 8.70 10.00
C GLY A 95 5.40 8.33 8.52
N ALA A 96 4.44 8.94 7.85
CA ALA A 96 4.24 8.73 6.42
C ALA A 96 5.41 9.28 5.58
N ALA A 97 6.01 10.41 6.00
CA ALA A 97 7.18 10.98 5.34
C ALA A 97 8.47 10.20 5.66
N ALA A 98 8.57 9.68 6.90
CA ALA A 98 9.70 8.88 7.35
C ALA A 98 9.66 7.42 6.82
N GLY A 99 8.50 6.92 6.35
CA GLY A 99 8.33 5.58 5.76
C GLY A 99 9.17 5.30 4.50
N LEU A 100 9.90 6.29 4.04
CA LEU A 100 10.83 6.24 2.91
C LEU A 100 12.23 5.70 3.27
N LEU A 101 12.33 4.91 4.31
CA LEU A 101 13.60 4.57 4.96
C LEU A 101 14.61 3.80 4.14
N GLU A 102 14.30 3.36 2.98
CA GLU A 102 15.31 2.96 2.00
C GLU A 102 14.80 3.34 0.61
N VAL A 103 15.17 4.52 0.16
CA VAL A 103 15.23 4.77 -1.27
C VAL A 103 16.39 3.90 -1.78
N GLY A 104 16.10 2.64 -2.04
CA GLY A 104 17.00 1.78 -2.80
C GLY A 104 17.28 2.42 -4.17
N PRO A 105 18.19 1.88 -4.97
CA PRO A 105 18.42 2.36 -6.31
C PRO A 105 17.09 2.44 -7.08
N LEU A 106 16.97 3.41 -7.98
CA LEU A 106 15.81 3.48 -8.87
C LEU A 106 15.69 2.13 -9.60
N PRO A 107 14.50 1.53 -9.66
CA PRO A 107 14.31 0.28 -10.38
C PRO A 107 14.62 0.49 -11.86
N SER A 108 15.16 -0.53 -12.50
CA SER A 108 15.36 -0.54 -13.95
C SER A 108 14.02 -0.52 -14.70
N GLU A 109 14.05 -0.24 -15.99
CA GLU A 109 12.85 -0.33 -16.83
C GLU A 109 12.28 -1.75 -16.84
N ASP A 110 13.14 -2.78 -16.76
CA ASP A 110 12.72 -4.18 -16.69
C ASP A 110 12.05 -4.52 -15.34
N ASP A 111 12.56 -4.01 -14.22
CA ASP A 111 11.91 -4.16 -12.90
C ASP A 111 10.52 -3.51 -12.89
N LEU A 112 10.38 -2.33 -13.53
CA LEU A 112 9.10 -1.64 -13.64
C LEU A 112 8.10 -2.40 -14.51
N ARG A 113 8.56 -3.01 -15.62
CA ARG A 113 7.72 -3.87 -16.46
C ARG A 113 7.27 -5.12 -15.73
N ASP A 114 8.18 -5.78 -15.02
CA ASP A 114 7.89 -6.96 -14.23
C ASP A 114 6.84 -6.65 -13.14
N LEU A 115 6.98 -5.52 -12.44
CA LEU A 115 5.98 -5.05 -11.46
C LEU A 115 4.61 -4.82 -12.12
N VAL A 116 4.55 -4.21 -13.29
CA VAL A 116 3.29 -3.98 -14.03
C VAL A 116 2.66 -5.31 -14.42
N ASP A 117 3.44 -6.25 -14.94
CA ASP A 117 2.94 -7.58 -15.35
C ASP A 117 2.46 -8.39 -14.15
N PHE A 118 3.19 -8.36 -13.04
CA PHE A 118 2.77 -8.98 -11.80
C PHE A 118 1.44 -8.39 -11.30
N ARG A 119 1.31 -7.06 -11.28
CA ARG A 119 0.08 -6.37 -10.88
C ARG A 119 -1.12 -6.71 -11.78
N ARG A 120 -0.94 -6.78 -13.08
CA ARG A 120 -1.98 -7.18 -14.04
C ARG A 120 -2.58 -8.53 -13.67
N VAL A 121 -1.75 -9.48 -13.25
CA VAL A 121 -2.18 -10.82 -12.87
C VAL A 121 -2.88 -10.82 -11.53
N VAL A 122 -2.24 -10.24 -10.49
CA VAL A 122 -2.76 -10.35 -9.12
C VAL A 122 -3.94 -9.42 -8.87
N GLU A 123 -3.88 -8.16 -9.33
CA GLU A 123 -4.96 -7.19 -9.14
C GLU A 123 -6.12 -7.46 -10.10
N GLY A 124 -5.85 -7.88 -11.33
CA GLY A 124 -6.88 -8.33 -12.27
C GLY A 124 -7.63 -9.58 -11.77
N GLY A 125 -6.90 -10.55 -11.23
CA GLY A 125 -7.49 -11.74 -10.60
C GLY A 125 -8.30 -11.39 -9.33
N ALA A 126 -7.81 -10.47 -8.52
CA ALA A 126 -8.54 -9.98 -7.35
C ALA A 126 -9.86 -9.30 -7.75
N ALA A 127 -9.85 -8.44 -8.78
CA ALA A 127 -11.05 -7.78 -9.29
C ALA A 127 -12.09 -8.77 -9.86
N TRP A 128 -11.63 -9.80 -10.57
CA TRP A 128 -12.49 -10.89 -11.03
C TRP A 128 -13.23 -11.53 -9.87
N LEU A 129 -12.47 -12.01 -8.86
CA LEU A 129 -13.05 -12.71 -7.70
C LEU A 129 -13.90 -11.78 -6.83
N ALA A 130 -13.52 -10.51 -6.72
CA ALA A 130 -14.33 -9.51 -6.01
C ALA A 130 -15.70 -9.33 -6.69
N ALA A 131 -15.76 -9.34 -8.02
CA ALA A 131 -17.05 -9.26 -8.73
C ALA A 131 -17.95 -10.48 -8.46
N GLU A 132 -17.38 -11.63 -8.14
CA GLU A 132 -18.15 -12.83 -7.75
C GLU A 132 -18.59 -12.80 -6.28
N ARG A 133 -17.78 -12.21 -5.38
CA ARG A 133 -17.84 -12.48 -3.94
C ARG A 133 -18.06 -11.26 -3.04
N ALA A 134 -17.82 -10.04 -3.54
CA ALA A 134 -17.92 -8.83 -2.72
C ALA A 134 -19.28 -8.73 -2.02
N THR A 135 -19.26 -8.34 -0.75
CA THR A 135 -20.50 -8.04 -0.03
C THR A 135 -21.03 -6.65 -0.40
N PRO A 136 -22.34 -6.37 -0.20
CA PRO A 136 -22.88 -5.02 -0.43
C PRO A 136 -22.12 -3.94 0.35
N GLU A 137 -21.69 -4.24 1.57
CA GLU A 137 -20.94 -3.31 2.42
C GLU A 137 -19.55 -3.01 1.83
N GLN A 138 -18.87 -4.03 1.29
CA GLN A 138 -17.58 -3.83 0.61
C GLN A 138 -17.74 -2.99 -0.65
N VAL A 139 -18.79 -3.22 -1.43
CA VAL A 139 -19.10 -2.41 -2.62
C VAL A 139 -19.39 -0.97 -2.23
N ALA A 140 -20.19 -0.74 -1.18
CA ALA A 140 -20.49 0.60 -0.68
C ALA A 140 -19.22 1.31 -0.19
N TYR A 141 -18.33 0.60 0.53
CA TYR A 141 -17.06 1.16 1.01
C TYR A 141 -16.11 1.53 -0.16
N LEU A 142 -16.01 0.68 -1.18
CA LEU A 142 -15.26 0.99 -2.41
C LEU A 142 -15.84 2.22 -3.11
N GLY A 143 -17.17 2.39 -3.09
CA GLY A 143 -17.85 3.58 -3.63
C GLY A 143 -17.43 4.86 -2.90
N ALA A 144 -17.47 4.83 -1.57
CA ALA A 144 -17.03 5.96 -0.75
C ALA A 144 -15.56 6.35 -1.02
N LEU A 145 -14.66 5.36 -1.18
CA LEU A 145 -13.26 5.63 -1.51
C LEU A 145 -13.10 6.31 -2.88
N VAL A 146 -13.86 5.89 -3.88
CA VAL A 146 -13.84 6.52 -5.23
C VAL A 146 -14.33 7.96 -5.15
N GLU A 147 -15.39 8.23 -4.39
CA GLU A 147 -15.91 9.58 -4.15
C GLU A 147 -14.89 10.45 -3.41
N GLU A 148 -14.29 9.93 -2.33
CA GLU A 148 -13.24 10.64 -1.57
C GLU A 148 -12.05 11.00 -2.46
N MET A 149 -11.55 10.07 -3.28
CA MET A 149 -10.39 10.32 -4.18
C MET A 149 -10.68 11.44 -5.17
N ALA A 150 -11.88 11.52 -5.72
CA ALA A 150 -12.27 12.57 -6.66
C ALA A 150 -12.19 13.98 -6.07
N GLU A 151 -12.39 14.14 -4.75
CA GLU A 151 -12.32 15.41 -4.05
C GLU A 151 -10.89 15.77 -3.58
N ILE A 152 -9.99 14.80 -3.43
CA ILE A 152 -8.63 15.01 -2.95
C ILE A 152 -7.78 15.67 -4.05
N ARG A 153 -7.05 16.73 -3.69
CA ARG A 153 -6.21 17.52 -4.61
C ARG A 153 -4.72 17.25 -4.47
N SER A 154 -4.28 16.70 -3.35
CA SER A 154 -2.88 16.38 -3.05
C SER A 154 -2.61 14.89 -3.17
N PHE A 155 -1.39 14.53 -3.60
CA PHE A 155 -1.02 13.16 -3.92
C PHE A 155 -1.03 12.24 -2.69
N ASP A 156 -0.43 12.65 -1.57
CA ASP A 156 -0.28 11.76 -0.41
C ASP A 156 -1.62 11.23 0.14
N PRO A 157 -2.62 12.06 0.49
CA PRO A 157 -3.92 11.54 0.94
C PRO A 157 -4.69 10.83 -0.18
N TRP A 158 -4.48 11.19 -1.47
CA TRP A 158 -5.05 10.47 -2.58
C TRP A 158 -4.48 9.05 -2.67
N SER A 159 -3.17 8.90 -2.59
CA SER A 159 -2.49 7.61 -2.70
C SER A 159 -2.81 6.65 -1.56
N GLU A 160 -3.12 7.17 -0.36
CA GLU A 160 -3.63 6.36 0.75
C GLU A 160 -4.99 5.73 0.41
N ARG A 161 -5.90 6.51 -0.18
CA ARG A 161 -7.23 6.02 -0.61
C ARG A 161 -7.12 5.06 -1.77
N ASP A 162 -6.24 5.34 -2.72
CA ASP A 162 -5.90 4.47 -3.84
C ASP A 162 -5.39 3.10 -3.35
N ALA A 163 -4.41 3.09 -2.45
CA ALA A 163 -3.92 1.84 -1.87
C ALA A 163 -5.04 1.07 -1.13
N LEU A 164 -5.88 1.77 -0.38
CA LEU A 164 -6.99 1.17 0.35
C LEU A 164 -8.05 0.60 -0.61
N PHE A 165 -8.35 1.26 -1.72
CA PHE A 165 -9.26 0.75 -2.75
C PHE A 165 -8.79 -0.61 -3.28
N HIS A 166 -7.52 -0.74 -3.67
CA HIS A 166 -6.95 -1.98 -4.17
C HIS A 166 -6.95 -3.09 -3.10
N LEU A 167 -6.66 -2.74 -1.85
CA LEU A 167 -6.64 -3.71 -0.76
C LEU A 167 -8.04 -4.21 -0.36
N ILE A 168 -9.04 -3.33 -0.32
CA ILE A 168 -10.43 -3.73 -0.08
C ILE A 168 -10.95 -4.60 -1.23
N LEU A 169 -10.59 -4.26 -2.46
CA LEU A 169 -10.93 -5.08 -3.63
C LEU A 169 -10.29 -6.48 -3.53
N ALA A 170 -9.02 -6.56 -3.11
CA ALA A 170 -8.36 -7.82 -2.86
C ALA A 170 -8.99 -8.61 -1.69
N ASP A 171 -9.40 -7.94 -0.60
CA ASP A 171 -10.14 -8.57 0.51
C ASP A 171 -11.47 -9.13 0.04
N ALA A 172 -12.20 -8.40 -0.80
CA ALA A 172 -13.45 -8.83 -1.40
C ALA A 172 -13.31 -10.06 -2.31
N SER A 173 -12.10 -10.37 -2.78
CA SER A 173 -11.81 -11.63 -3.48
C SER A 173 -11.95 -12.87 -2.59
N GLY A 174 -11.93 -12.71 -1.25
CA GLY A 174 -11.92 -13.80 -0.26
C GLY A 174 -10.59 -14.56 -0.20
N SER A 175 -9.53 -14.11 -0.88
CA SER A 175 -8.22 -14.74 -0.91
C SER A 175 -7.19 -13.96 -0.12
N ARG A 176 -6.84 -14.44 1.08
CA ARG A 176 -5.78 -13.84 1.90
C ARG A 176 -4.45 -13.72 1.14
N ARG A 177 -4.12 -14.70 0.30
CA ARG A 177 -2.89 -14.67 -0.50
C ARG A 177 -2.88 -13.52 -1.49
N LEU A 178 -4.02 -13.23 -2.16
CA LEU A 178 -4.12 -12.07 -3.04
C LEU A 178 -3.98 -10.76 -2.27
N VAL A 179 -4.57 -10.66 -1.08
CA VAL A 179 -4.41 -9.46 -0.22
C VAL A 179 -2.93 -9.23 0.11
N GLU A 180 -2.19 -10.30 0.49
CA GLU A 180 -0.75 -10.21 0.80
C GLU A 180 0.06 -9.74 -0.43
N GLN A 181 -0.22 -10.26 -1.62
CA GLN A 181 0.50 -9.91 -2.84
C GLN A 181 0.15 -8.49 -3.33
N VAL A 182 -1.11 -8.12 -3.30
CA VAL A 182 -1.55 -6.77 -3.66
C VAL A 182 -0.95 -5.75 -2.68
N ALA A 183 -0.91 -6.05 -1.38
CA ALA A 183 -0.28 -5.16 -0.39
C ALA A 183 1.21 -4.96 -0.66
N ALA A 184 1.94 -6.02 -1.04
CA ALA A 184 3.36 -5.91 -1.40
C ALA A 184 3.56 -5.04 -2.65
N ALA A 185 2.80 -5.30 -3.72
CA ALA A 185 2.86 -4.53 -4.95
C ALA A 185 2.49 -3.05 -4.74
N ARG A 186 1.44 -2.78 -3.96
CA ARG A 186 1.00 -1.40 -3.66
C ARG A 186 2.03 -0.60 -2.86
N ALA A 187 2.73 -1.26 -1.91
CA ALA A 187 3.82 -0.61 -1.19
C ALA A 187 4.96 -0.18 -2.13
N GLU A 188 5.27 -0.98 -3.14
CA GLU A 188 6.28 -0.64 -4.13
C GLU A 188 5.81 0.50 -5.06
N VAL A 189 4.58 0.45 -5.55
CA VAL A 189 3.98 1.54 -6.32
C VAL A 189 4.01 2.86 -5.53
N TYR A 190 3.61 2.83 -4.25
CA TYR A 190 3.64 4.02 -3.39
C TYR A 190 5.05 4.58 -3.25
N ARG A 191 6.05 3.73 -3.05
CA ARG A 191 7.45 4.12 -2.99
C ARG A 191 7.90 4.82 -4.29
N LEU A 192 7.55 4.25 -5.43
CA LEU A 192 7.88 4.82 -6.75
C LEU A 192 7.19 6.17 -6.99
N ALA A 193 5.93 6.28 -6.62
CA ALA A 193 5.15 7.50 -6.78
C ALA A 193 5.75 8.70 -6.03
N ARG A 194 6.39 8.46 -4.90
CA ARG A 194 7.05 9.50 -4.12
C ARG A 194 8.42 9.93 -4.66
N LEU A 195 8.99 9.19 -5.61
CA LEU A 195 10.24 9.58 -6.27
C LEU A 195 10.03 10.69 -7.32
N GLY A 196 8.78 10.95 -7.69
CA GLY A 196 8.41 11.94 -8.68
C GLY A 196 7.17 12.74 -8.29
N SER A 197 6.78 13.65 -9.16
CA SER A 197 5.50 14.35 -9.06
C SER A 197 4.49 13.66 -9.96
N VAL A 198 3.38 13.19 -9.41
CA VAL A 198 2.29 12.62 -10.20
C VAL A 198 1.37 13.76 -10.66
N PRO A 199 1.27 14.03 -11.98
CA PRO A 199 0.45 15.12 -12.49
C PRO A 199 -1.04 14.90 -12.19
N ARG A 200 -1.77 15.98 -11.90
CA ARG A 200 -3.22 15.93 -11.62
C ARG A 200 -4.05 15.16 -12.67
N PRO A 201 -3.84 15.34 -13.99
CA PRO A 201 -4.58 14.58 -15.00
C PRO A 201 -4.42 13.05 -14.89
N VAL A 202 -3.31 12.58 -14.33
CA VAL A 202 -3.07 11.14 -14.10
C VAL A 202 -3.92 10.63 -12.96
N LEU A 203 -4.05 11.40 -11.86
CA LEU A 203 -4.94 11.07 -10.75
C LEU A 203 -6.40 11.03 -11.21
N GLU A 204 -6.83 12.02 -12.01
CA GLU A 204 -8.18 12.07 -12.58
C GLU A 204 -8.48 10.92 -13.55
N LEU A 205 -7.46 10.44 -14.28
CA LEU A 205 -7.60 9.24 -15.10
C LEU A 205 -7.79 8.01 -14.20
N ALA A 206 -6.95 7.86 -13.18
CA ALA A 206 -7.04 6.75 -12.23
C ALA A 206 -8.41 6.72 -11.51
N ASP A 207 -8.93 7.88 -11.09
CA ASP A 207 -10.26 8.00 -10.46
C ASP A 207 -11.37 7.47 -11.36
N ARG A 208 -11.34 7.84 -12.65
CA ARG A 208 -12.32 7.34 -13.65
C ARG A 208 -12.22 5.82 -13.82
N GLU A 209 -11.01 5.30 -13.89
CA GLU A 209 -10.73 3.86 -14.05
C GLU A 209 -11.16 3.07 -12.80
N HIS A 210 -10.92 3.58 -11.59
CA HIS A 210 -11.45 3.00 -10.34
C HIS A 210 -12.99 2.93 -10.39
N GLY A 211 -13.64 3.98 -10.86
CA GLY A 211 -15.10 3.97 -11.08
C GLY A 211 -15.56 2.90 -12.06
N GLU A 212 -14.79 2.60 -13.11
CA GLU A 212 -15.11 1.50 -14.05
C GLU A 212 -14.97 0.12 -13.39
N VAL A 213 -13.92 -0.10 -12.60
CA VAL A 213 -13.74 -1.33 -11.83
C VAL A 213 -14.89 -1.52 -10.86
N LEU A 214 -15.21 -0.49 -10.07
CA LEU A 214 -16.30 -0.51 -9.10
C LEU A 214 -17.64 -0.86 -9.76
N ARG A 215 -17.99 -0.20 -10.88
CA ARG A 215 -19.24 -0.48 -11.61
C ARG A 215 -19.30 -1.93 -12.09
N ALA A 216 -18.17 -2.50 -12.51
CA ALA A 216 -18.13 -3.89 -12.97
C ALA A 216 -18.27 -4.87 -11.80
N VAL A 217 -17.68 -4.58 -10.65
CA VAL A 217 -17.79 -5.37 -9.41
C VAL A 217 -19.22 -5.32 -8.88
N ALA A 218 -19.81 -4.12 -8.76
CA ALA A 218 -21.20 -3.93 -8.31
C ALA A 218 -22.21 -4.63 -9.23
N ALA A 219 -21.95 -4.63 -10.54
CA ALA A 219 -22.80 -5.31 -11.54
C ALA A 219 -22.54 -6.82 -11.64
N ARG A 220 -21.70 -7.40 -10.79
CA ARG A 220 -21.34 -8.83 -10.81
C ARG A 220 -20.85 -9.32 -12.18
N ARG A 221 -19.93 -8.56 -12.80
CA ARG A 221 -19.36 -8.85 -14.12
C ARG A 221 -17.87 -9.15 -14.03
N PRO A 222 -17.45 -10.39 -13.65
CA PRO A 222 -16.05 -10.73 -13.35
C PRO A 222 -15.08 -10.40 -14.48
N ALA A 223 -15.39 -10.76 -15.73
CA ALA A 223 -14.53 -10.49 -16.87
C ALA A 223 -14.31 -8.97 -17.08
N ARG A 224 -15.38 -8.17 -16.95
CA ARG A 224 -15.28 -6.70 -17.07
C ARG A 224 -14.50 -6.08 -15.94
N ALA A 225 -14.66 -6.58 -14.71
CA ALA A 225 -13.91 -6.10 -13.54
C ALA A 225 -12.41 -6.36 -13.72
N ARG A 226 -12.03 -7.57 -14.14
CA ARG A 226 -10.64 -7.92 -14.48
C ARG A 226 -10.08 -7.00 -15.55
N ASP A 227 -10.77 -6.87 -16.67
CA ASP A 227 -10.27 -6.12 -17.82
C ASP A 227 -10.16 -4.63 -17.51
N ALA A 228 -11.08 -4.06 -16.72
CA ALA A 228 -11.00 -2.69 -16.23
C ALA A 228 -9.79 -2.51 -15.30
N MET A 229 -9.55 -3.44 -14.36
CA MET A 229 -8.38 -3.37 -13.48
C MET A 229 -7.07 -3.51 -14.26
N ILE A 230 -7.00 -4.41 -15.24
CA ILE A 230 -5.80 -4.56 -16.08
C ILE A 230 -5.51 -3.26 -16.84
N ARG A 231 -6.52 -2.60 -17.43
CA ARG A 231 -6.34 -1.29 -18.08
C ARG A 231 -5.81 -0.25 -17.12
N HIS A 232 -6.39 -0.15 -15.93
CA HIS A 232 -5.94 0.74 -14.87
C HIS A 232 -4.46 0.51 -14.48
N VAL A 233 -4.08 -0.74 -14.27
CA VAL A 233 -2.67 -1.08 -13.95
C VAL A 233 -1.72 -0.69 -15.08
N VAL A 234 -2.11 -0.92 -16.33
CA VAL A 234 -1.28 -0.57 -17.50
C VAL A 234 -1.16 0.94 -17.68
N SER A 235 -2.27 1.69 -17.57
CA SER A 235 -2.26 3.15 -17.74
C SER A 235 -1.43 3.85 -16.66
N THR A 236 -1.56 3.43 -15.40
CA THR A 236 -0.74 3.94 -14.30
C THR A 236 0.72 3.46 -14.40
N GLY A 237 0.97 2.23 -14.88
CA GLY A 237 2.31 1.70 -15.10
C GLY A 237 3.09 2.44 -16.20
N ALA A 238 2.43 2.89 -17.26
CA ALA A 238 3.04 3.67 -18.33
C ALA A 238 3.66 4.99 -17.83
N LEU A 239 3.08 5.58 -16.78
CA LEU A 239 3.65 6.76 -16.11
C LEU A 239 5.02 6.45 -15.51
N TRP A 240 5.15 5.32 -14.82
CA TRP A 240 6.41 4.92 -14.17
C TRP A 240 7.51 4.63 -15.18
N LEU A 241 7.17 3.95 -16.27
CA LEU A 241 8.09 3.73 -17.41
C LEU A 241 8.52 5.05 -18.04
N GLY A 242 7.64 6.03 -18.16
CA GLY A 242 7.98 7.37 -18.62
C GLY A 242 8.90 8.13 -17.67
N LEU A 243 8.71 8.00 -16.36
CA LEU A 243 9.57 8.62 -15.35
C LEU A 243 10.95 7.96 -15.29
N GLY A 244 11.06 6.62 -15.47
CA GLY A 244 12.31 5.90 -15.57
C GLY A 244 13.18 6.44 -16.69
N ARG A 245 12.64 6.60 -17.89
CA ARG A 245 13.36 7.17 -19.06
C ARG A 245 13.87 8.58 -18.82
N VAL A 246 13.13 9.42 -18.11
CA VAL A 246 13.58 10.78 -17.77
C VAL A 246 14.74 10.75 -16.76
N ALA A 247 14.71 9.82 -15.82
CA ALA A 247 15.79 9.64 -14.85
C ALA A 247 17.09 9.16 -15.51
N ASP A 248 17.00 8.19 -16.45
CA ASP A 248 18.14 7.68 -17.20
C ASP A 248 18.78 8.76 -18.08
N VAL A 249 17.98 9.60 -18.73
CA VAL A 249 18.49 10.76 -19.51
C VAL A 249 19.22 11.75 -18.63
N LYS A 250 18.70 12.04 -17.43
CA LYS A 250 19.36 12.94 -16.47
C LYS A 250 20.64 12.33 -15.87
N ALA A 251 20.70 11.03 -15.65
CA ALA A 251 21.89 10.33 -15.18
C ALA A 251 22.99 10.31 -16.27
N ALA A 252 22.63 10.07 -17.52
CA ALA A 252 23.55 10.07 -18.66
C ALA A 252 24.09 11.47 -19.01
N SER A 253 23.37 12.54 -18.66
CA SER A 253 23.76 13.93 -18.91
C SER A 253 24.64 14.57 -17.83
N LYS A 254 24.92 13.88 -16.70
CA LYS A 254 25.89 14.36 -15.72
C LYS A 254 27.32 14.22 -16.31
N PRO A 255 28.10 15.32 -16.43
CA PRO A 255 29.49 15.22 -16.88
C PRO A 255 30.27 14.30 -15.92
N LYS A 256 31.00 13.35 -16.50
CA LYS A 256 31.96 12.55 -15.73
C LYS A 256 32.90 13.56 -15.04
N ALA A 257 32.93 13.55 -13.71
CA ALA A 257 33.93 14.29 -12.98
C ALA A 257 35.28 13.83 -13.47
N GLU A 258 35.99 14.73 -14.19
CA GLU A 258 37.37 14.49 -14.65
C GLU A 258 38.20 14.22 -13.39
N GLY A 259 38.78 13.01 -13.31
CA GLY A 259 39.72 12.65 -12.27
C GLY A 259 40.92 13.56 -12.36
N GLY A 260 40.99 14.53 -11.44
CA GLY A 260 42.18 15.31 -11.18
C GLY A 260 43.33 14.40 -10.76
N ARG A 261 44.43 14.55 -11.47
CA ARG A 261 45.72 13.96 -11.16
C ARG A 261 46.29 14.45 -9.85
#